data_9d43939a71fc8f0a055701da5dc8893a
#
_entry.id   9d43939a71fc8f0a055701da5dc8893a
#
_cell.length_a   1.000
_cell.length_b   1.000
_cell.length_c   1.000
_cell.angle_alpha   90.00
_cell.angle_beta   90.00
_cell.angle_gamma   90.00
#
_symmetry.space_group_name_H-M   'P 1'
#
loop_
_entity.id
_entity.type
_entity.pdbx_description
1 polymer ?
#
loop_
_entity_poly.entity_id
_entity_poly.type
_entity_poly.pdbx_seq_one_letter_code
_entity_poly.pdbx_strand_id
1 'polypeptide(L)'
;LESLKLGDDVRVWQEHESPFDLVADILKSRGIKSGDIGFENTVRYFVVNGVSKALPNMTVVPAEPITLGCRMYKSAAELTLMHKANEVTLRAYEHVFSRLQEGMTQQDVKGLMNAAQHQLGGSSAWCLALFNDASAYPHGTNAKQVIRNGSVVLLDSGCSVHGYQSDISRTLVFGKPSSKSEDVWNTVREGQNVAFAAAQLGKPAGKVDDAVRTYYASTGY
;
A
#
# COMPACT_ATOMS: atom_id res chain seq x y z
N LEU A 1 -23.69 9.84 -5.66
CA LEU A 1 -24.03 8.89 -6.74
C LEU A 1 -24.04 9.58 -8.10
N GLU A 2 -24.56 10.81 -8.21
CA GLU A 2 -24.57 11.60 -9.47
C GLU A 2 -23.15 11.78 -10.07
N SER A 3 -22.12 11.87 -9.23
CA SER A 3 -20.72 12.00 -9.68
C SER A 3 -20.16 10.75 -10.35
N LEU A 4 -20.75 9.58 -10.13
CA LEU A 4 -20.21 8.30 -10.60
C LEU A 4 -20.75 7.87 -11.98
N LYS A 5 -21.73 8.57 -12.56
CA LYS A 5 -22.34 8.24 -13.86
C LYS A 5 -22.67 6.74 -14.02
N LEU A 6 -23.24 6.14 -12.97
CA LEU A 6 -23.55 4.70 -12.92
C LEU A 6 -24.73 4.27 -13.83
N GLY A 7 -25.22 5.15 -14.68
CA GLY A 7 -26.42 4.94 -15.49
C GLY A 7 -27.71 5.30 -14.73
N ASP A 8 -28.86 5.06 -15.36
CA ASP A 8 -30.16 5.54 -14.88
C ASP A 8 -30.84 4.53 -13.93
N ASP A 9 -30.37 3.27 -13.84
CA ASP A 9 -30.95 2.21 -12.98
C ASP A 9 -30.26 2.20 -11.60
N VAL A 10 -30.47 3.27 -10.82
CA VAL A 10 -30.04 3.37 -9.42
C VAL A 10 -31.21 3.02 -8.52
N ARG A 11 -31.10 1.90 -7.79
CA ARG A 11 -32.13 1.44 -6.85
C ARG A 11 -31.65 1.68 -5.43
N VAL A 12 -32.54 2.13 -4.56
CA VAL A 12 -32.27 2.44 -3.16
C VAL A 12 -33.14 1.57 -2.26
N TRP A 13 -32.73 1.37 -1.02
CA TRP A 13 -33.50 0.71 0.03
C TRP A 13 -33.63 1.65 1.23
N GLN A 14 -34.64 1.43 2.06
CA GLN A 14 -34.82 2.12 3.33
C GLN A 14 -34.14 1.33 4.46
N GLU A 15 -33.84 1.99 5.57
CA GLU A 15 -33.16 1.39 6.75
C GLU A 15 -33.82 0.10 7.29
N HIS A 16 -35.13 -0.06 7.11
CA HIS A 16 -35.89 -1.24 7.54
C HIS A 16 -36.00 -2.32 6.49
N GLU A 17 -35.49 -2.10 5.30
CA GLU A 17 -35.52 -3.06 4.17
C GLU A 17 -34.21 -3.85 4.07
N SER A 18 -34.27 -5.00 3.41
CA SER A 18 -33.08 -5.83 3.16
C SER A 18 -32.39 -5.39 1.87
N PRO A 19 -31.15 -4.87 1.94
CA PRO A 19 -30.37 -4.59 0.73
C PRO A 19 -30.07 -5.86 -0.07
N PHE A 20 -30.07 -7.02 0.57
CA PHE A 20 -29.81 -8.30 -0.08
C PHE A 20 -30.98 -8.77 -0.94
N ASP A 21 -32.23 -8.51 -0.50
CA ASP A 21 -33.41 -8.77 -1.29
C ASP A 21 -33.47 -7.85 -2.52
N LEU A 22 -33.04 -6.59 -2.36
CA LEU A 22 -32.90 -5.67 -3.49
C LEU A 22 -31.88 -6.18 -4.53
N VAL A 23 -30.74 -6.73 -4.09
CA VAL A 23 -29.75 -7.36 -4.99
C VAL A 23 -30.39 -8.54 -5.74
N ALA A 24 -31.16 -9.38 -5.04
CA ALA A 24 -31.86 -10.49 -5.65
C ALA A 24 -32.88 -10.02 -6.70
N ASP A 25 -33.64 -8.98 -6.43
CA ASP A 25 -34.62 -8.40 -7.35
C ASP A 25 -33.97 -7.75 -8.57
N ILE A 26 -32.81 -7.12 -8.41
CA ILE A 26 -32.00 -6.60 -9.52
C ILE A 26 -31.62 -7.74 -10.48
N LEU A 27 -31.09 -8.84 -9.96
CA LEU A 27 -30.70 -9.99 -10.78
C LEU A 27 -31.90 -10.65 -11.46
N LYS A 28 -32.98 -10.85 -10.73
CA LYS A 28 -34.24 -11.38 -11.28
C LYS A 28 -34.79 -10.50 -12.40
N SER A 29 -34.81 -9.16 -12.23
CA SER A 29 -35.29 -8.23 -13.25
C SER A 29 -34.48 -8.25 -14.54
N ARG A 30 -33.21 -8.68 -14.43
CA ARG A 30 -32.30 -8.89 -15.57
C ARG A 30 -32.33 -10.32 -16.12
N GLY A 31 -33.25 -11.15 -15.65
CA GLY A 31 -33.40 -12.53 -16.10
C GLY A 31 -32.38 -13.53 -15.52
N ILE A 32 -31.52 -13.08 -14.58
CA ILE A 32 -30.49 -13.92 -13.96
C ILE A 32 -31.12 -14.68 -12.79
N LYS A 33 -31.25 -16.01 -12.91
CA LYS A 33 -31.91 -16.85 -11.91
C LYS A 33 -31.01 -17.88 -11.24
N SER A 34 -29.85 -18.16 -11.82
CA SER A 34 -28.83 -19.09 -11.33
C SER A 34 -27.50 -18.82 -11.99
N GLY A 35 -26.41 -19.38 -11.46
CA GLY A 35 -25.05 -19.25 -11.96
C GLY A 35 -24.09 -18.82 -10.84
N ASP A 36 -22.96 -18.30 -11.21
CA ASP A 36 -21.93 -17.87 -10.26
C ASP A 36 -22.09 -16.39 -9.92
N ILE A 37 -21.91 -16.07 -8.64
CA ILE A 37 -21.83 -14.70 -8.14
C ILE A 37 -20.48 -14.49 -7.45
N GLY A 38 -19.65 -13.59 -8.01
CA GLY A 38 -18.30 -13.32 -7.52
C GLY A 38 -18.28 -12.27 -6.43
N PHE A 39 -17.53 -12.55 -5.37
CA PHE A 39 -17.19 -11.58 -4.33
C PHE A 39 -15.69 -11.44 -4.20
N GLU A 40 -15.21 -10.21 -3.96
CA GLU A 40 -13.83 -9.98 -3.57
C GLU A 40 -13.56 -10.46 -2.14
N ASN A 41 -12.32 -10.88 -1.85
CA ASN A 41 -11.91 -11.39 -0.54
C ASN A 41 -12.08 -10.39 0.59
N THR A 42 -12.09 -9.09 0.28
CA THR A 42 -12.27 -7.99 1.25
C THR A 42 -13.72 -7.72 1.61
N VAL A 43 -14.68 -8.34 0.92
CA VAL A 43 -16.11 -8.18 1.21
C VAL A 43 -16.43 -8.81 2.56
N ARG A 44 -17.11 -8.05 3.43
CA ARG A 44 -17.47 -8.52 4.77
C ARG A 44 -18.40 -9.71 4.68
N TYR A 45 -18.18 -10.71 5.53
CA TYR A 45 -18.96 -11.96 5.54
C TYR A 45 -20.48 -11.76 5.61
N PHE A 46 -20.97 -10.76 6.36
CA PHE A 46 -22.41 -10.53 6.47
C PHE A 46 -23.05 -10.19 5.11
N VAL A 47 -22.31 -9.51 4.20
CA VAL A 47 -22.79 -9.20 2.85
C VAL A 47 -22.89 -10.48 2.03
N VAL A 48 -21.82 -11.29 2.01
CA VAL A 48 -21.80 -12.57 1.29
C VAL A 48 -22.92 -13.48 1.78
N ASN A 49 -23.06 -13.63 3.11
CA ASN A 49 -24.08 -14.45 3.73
C ASN A 49 -25.51 -13.94 3.44
N GLY A 50 -25.72 -12.62 3.47
CA GLY A 50 -27.02 -12.02 3.17
C GLY A 50 -27.45 -12.25 1.72
N VAL A 51 -26.54 -12.01 0.76
CA VAL A 51 -26.80 -12.23 -0.67
C VAL A 51 -26.99 -13.71 -0.96
N SER A 52 -26.19 -14.62 -0.37
CA SER A 52 -26.36 -16.07 -0.54
C SER A 52 -27.73 -16.57 -0.07
N LYS A 53 -28.24 -16.03 1.04
CA LYS A 53 -29.60 -16.38 1.54
C LYS A 53 -30.70 -15.87 0.63
N ALA A 54 -30.54 -14.65 0.08
CA ALA A 54 -31.52 -14.07 -0.85
C ALA A 54 -31.50 -14.73 -2.24
N LEU A 55 -30.40 -15.38 -2.60
CA LEU A 55 -30.14 -16.01 -3.91
C LEU A 55 -29.67 -17.46 -3.76
N PRO A 56 -30.52 -18.38 -3.26
CA PRO A 56 -30.11 -19.75 -2.95
C PRO A 56 -29.73 -20.61 -4.18
N ASN A 57 -30.07 -20.16 -5.38
CA ASN A 57 -29.70 -20.81 -6.64
C ASN A 57 -28.42 -20.28 -7.27
N MET A 58 -27.72 -19.35 -6.61
CA MET A 58 -26.44 -18.83 -7.04
C MET A 58 -25.30 -19.52 -6.28
N THR A 59 -24.21 -19.79 -6.98
CA THR A 59 -22.97 -20.30 -6.38
C THR A 59 -22.04 -19.13 -6.09
N VAL A 60 -21.61 -19.00 -4.84
CA VAL A 60 -20.61 -17.98 -4.46
C VAL A 60 -19.22 -18.43 -4.90
N VAL A 61 -18.54 -17.57 -5.65
CA VAL A 61 -17.18 -17.81 -6.14
C VAL A 61 -16.27 -16.61 -5.86
N PRO A 62 -14.94 -16.79 -5.80
CA PRO A 62 -14.00 -15.68 -5.72
C PRO A 62 -14.05 -14.78 -6.97
N ALA A 63 -14.08 -13.46 -6.81
CA ALA A 63 -14.04 -12.49 -7.91
C ALA A 63 -12.62 -12.08 -8.35
N GLU A 64 -11.59 -12.48 -7.59
CA GLU A 64 -10.20 -12.11 -7.83
C GLU A 64 -9.72 -12.36 -9.27
N PRO A 65 -10.06 -13.45 -9.96
CA PRO A 65 -9.62 -13.64 -11.35
C PRO A 65 -10.03 -12.50 -12.28
N ILE A 66 -11.15 -11.82 -11.98
CA ILE A 66 -11.64 -10.67 -12.74
C ILE A 66 -11.02 -9.38 -12.20
N THR A 67 -11.15 -9.15 -10.90
CA THR A 67 -10.77 -7.86 -10.30
C THR A 67 -9.25 -7.66 -10.30
N LEU A 68 -8.46 -8.71 -10.04
CA LEU A 68 -7.01 -8.66 -10.18
C LEU A 68 -6.58 -8.48 -11.64
N GLY A 69 -7.24 -9.18 -12.57
CA GLY A 69 -6.99 -9.02 -14.00
C GLY A 69 -7.14 -7.57 -14.47
N CYS A 70 -8.19 -6.89 -14.02
CA CYS A 70 -8.44 -5.48 -14.31
C CYS A 70 -7.40 -4.54 -13.66
N ARG A 71 -6.87 -4.88 -12.49
CA ARG A 71 -5.97 -4.02 -11.70
C ARG A 71 -4.48 -4.28 -11.99
N MET A 72 -4.14 -5.46 -12.47
CA MET A 72 -2.75 -5.89 -12.68
C MET A 72 -2.05 -5.04 -13.75
N TYR A 73 -2.75 -4.71 -14.81
CA TYR A 73 -2.24 -3.88 -15.91
C TYR A 73 -2.79 -2.47 -15.77
N LYS A 74 -1.88 -1.49 -15.62
CA LYS A 74 -2.23 -0.08 -15.47
C LYS A 74 -2.26 0.61 -16.82
N SER A 75 -3.29 1.41 -17.08
CA SER A 75 -3.34 2.33 -18.20
C SER A 75 -2.35 3.50 -18.04
N ALA A 76 -2.11 4.25 -19.09
CA ALA A 76 -1.24 5.43 -19.04
C ALA A 76 -1.74 6.49 -18.03
N ALA A 77 -3.06 6.67 -17.92
CA ALA A 77 -3.66 7.59 -16.94
C ALA A 77 -3.41 7.13 -15.50
N GLU A 78 -3.57 5.84 -15.22
CA GLU A 78 -3.29 5.24 -13.90
C GLU A 78 -1.82 5.37 -13.53
N LEU A 79 -0.89 5.10 -14.46
CA LEU A 79 0.54 5.30 -14.26
C LEU A 79 0.87 6.75 -13.93
N THR A 80 0.21 7.72 -14.58
CA THR A 80 0.37 9.15 -14.27
C THR A 80 -0.03 9.47 -12.84
N LEU A 81 -1.13 8.90 -12.33
CA LEU A 81 -1.56 9.09 -10.95
C LEU A 81 -0.60 8.42 -9.95
N MET A 82 -0.09 7.23 -10.26
CA MET A 82 0.93 6.56 -9.46
C MET A 82 2.23 7.37 -9.40
N HIS A 83 2.68 7.92 -10.53
CA HIS A 83 3.83 8.83 -10.56
C HIS A 83 3.60 10.06 -9.69
N LYS A 84 2.39 10.65 -9.74
CA LYS A 84 2.05 11.82 -8.93
C LYS A 84 2.06 11.49 -7.44
N ALA A 85 1.51 10.35 -7.03
CA ALA A 85 1.56 9.90 -5.63
C ALA A 85 3.00 9.71 -5.14
N ASN A 86 3.86 9.10 -5.96
CA ASN A 86 5.28 8.94 -5.65
C ASN A 86 6.02 10.28 -5.56
N GLU A 87 5.74 11.23 -6.47
CA GLU A 87 6.31 12.58 -6.42
C GLU A 87 5.97 13.30 -5.12
N VAL A 88 4.71 13.24 -4.68
CA VAL A 88 4.26 13.82 -3.41
C VAL A 88 5.07 13.24 -2.25
N THR A 89 5.21 11.93 -2.17
CA THR A 89 5.97 11.27 -1.10
C THR A 89 7.46 11.61 -1.15
N LEU A 90 8.07 11.63 -2.32
CA LEU A 90 9.50 12.00 -2.45
C LEU A 90 9.76 13.45 -2.01
N ARG A 91 8.91 14.40 -2.40
CA ARG A 91 9.02 15.79 -1.96
C ARG A 91 8.77 15.94 -0.46
N ALA A 92 7.88 15.13 0.11
CA ALA A 92 7.68 15.09 1.56
C ALA A 92 8.94 14.57 2.29
N TYR A 93 9.64 13.58 1.74
CA TYR A 93 10.94 13.13 2.26
C TYR A 93 11.98 14.26 2.27
N GLU A 94 12.15 15.01 1.19
CA GLU A 94 13.07 16.14 1.12
C GLU A 94 12.76 17.19 2.20
N HIS A 95 11.46 17.49 2.37
CA HIS A 95 11.00 18.42 3.39
C HIS A 95 11.31 17.93 4.80
N VAL A 96 11.07 16.65 5.10
CA VAL A 96 11.30 16.07 6.43
C VAL A 96 12.80 15.97 6.71
N PHE A 97 13.59 15.45 5.77
CA PHE A 97 15.04 15.28 5.98
C PHE A 97 15.75 16.58 6.27
N SER A 98 15.35 17.69 5.63
CA SER A 98 15.89 19.02 5.89
C SER A 98 15.53 19.60 7.27
N ARG A 99 14.57 18.96 8.00
CA ARG A 99 14.05 19.42 9.30
C ARG A 99 14.28 18.48 10.46
N LEU A 100 14.92 17.34 10.22
CA LEU A 100 15.28 16.42 11.30
C LEU A 100 16.20 17.14 12.31
N GLN A 101 15.90 16.96 13.59
CA GLN A 101 16.68 17.53 14.69
C GLN A 101 16.92 16.47 15.76
N GLU A 102 18.04 16.58 16.44
CA GLU A 102 18.31 15.78 17.63
C GLU A 102 17.23 16.00 18.69
N GLY A 103 16.80 14.93 19.33
CA GLY A 103 15.72 14.97 20.31
C GLY A 103 14.32 14.71 19.75
N MET A 104 14.11 14.79 18.44
CA MET A 104 12.82 14.42 17.83
C MET A 104 12.47 12.96 18.10
N THR A 105 11.20 12.73 18.39
CA THR A 105 10.65 11.38 18.54
C THR A 105 10.14 10.84 17.21
N GLN A 106 9.86 9.52 17.16
CA GLN A 106 9.20 8.91 15.98
C GLN A 106 7.83 9.55 15.70
N GLN A 107 7.12 10.05 16.71
CA GLN A 107 5.83 10.70 16.53
C GLN A 107 5.98 12.09 15.89
N ASP A 108 7.02 12.84 16.28
CA ASP A 108 7.32 14.14 15.67
C ASP A 108 7.63 13.99 14.18
N VAL A 109 8.46 13.00 13.82
CA VAL A 109 8.81 12.72 12.43
C VAL A 109 7.62 12.23 11.61
N LYS A 110 6.78 11.34 12.18
CA LYS A 110 5.51 10.92 11.56
C LYS A 110 4.58 12.10 11.32
N GLY A 111 4.45 12.99 12.29
CA GLY A 111 3.65 14.21 12.17
C GLY A 111 4.12 15.11 11.04
N LEU A 112 5.42 15.36 10.94
CA LEU A 112 6.03 16.14 9.85
C LEU A 112 5.78 15.50 8.49
N MET A 113 5.96 14.17 8.37
CA MET A 113 5.78 13.46 7.09
C MET A 113 4.33 13.52 6.61
N ASN A 114 3.37 13.21 7.50
CA ASN A 114 1.96 13.27 7.19
C ASN A 114 1.50 14.67 6.79
N ALA A 115 1.94 15.70 7.55
CA ALA A 115 1.63 17.09 7.23
C ALA A 115 2.19 17.52 5.87
N ALA A 116 3.43 17.15 5.56
CA ALA A 116 4.06 17.45 4.27
C ALA A 116 3.32 16.79 3.09
N GLN A 117 2.94 15.52 3.22
CA GLN A 117 2.18 14.81 2.20
C GLN A 117 0.81 15.46 1.96
N HIS A 118 0.09 15.83 3.03
CA HIS A 118 -1.20 16.53 2.90
C HIS A 118 -1.06 17.91 2.24
N GLN A 119 -0.05 18.70 2.61
CA GLN A 119 0.20 20.00 1.99
C GLN A 119 0.53 19.89 0.50
N LEU A 120 1.13 18.78 0.08
CA LEU A 120 1.47 18.50 -1.32
C LEU A 120 0.31 17.86 -2.10
N GLY A 121 -0.87 17.72 -1.49
CA GLY A 121 -2.09 17.21 -2.13
C GLY A 121 -2.31 15.69 -2.00
N GLY A 122 -1.51 15.01 -1.19
CA GLY A 122 -1.75 13.60 -0.84
C GLY A 122 -2.88 13.45 0.16
N SER A 123 -3.69 12.42 0.01
CA SER A 123 -4.70 11.98 0.97
C SER A 123 -4.29 10.65 1.62
N SER A 124 -4.95 10.25 2.69
CA SER A 124 -4.65 8.98 3.39
C SER A 124 -3.15 8.79 3.69
N ALA A 125 -2.47 9.88 4.06
CA ALA A 125 -1.05 9.87 4.36
C ALA A 125 -0.74 9.00 5.57
N TRP A 126 0.33 8.22 5.47
CA TRP A 126 0.83 7.37 6.54
C TRP A 126 2.35 7.40 6.60
N CYS A 127 2.90 7.11 7.77
CA CYS A 127 4.33 6.98 7.97
C CYS A 127 4.64 6.03 9.12
N LEU A 128 5.55 5.10 8.89
CA LEU A 128 6.24 4.31 9.90
C LEU A 128 7.64 4.91 10.07
N ALA A 129 7.96 5.41 11.26
CA ALA A 129 9.27 5.97 11.59
C ALA A 129 9.93 5.10 12.66
N LEU A 130 11.10 4.54 12.34
CA LEU A 130 11.84 3.60 13.17
C LEU A 130 13.31 4.04 13.27
N PHE A 131 13.84 4.06 14.48
CA PHE A 131 15.19 4.50 14.74
C PHE A 131 16.03 3.39 15.37
N ASN A 132 17.28 3.23 14.89
CA ASN A 132 18.24 2.25 15.39
C ASN A 132 17.67 0.82 15.42
N ASP A 133 17.73 0.11 16.55
CA ASP A 133 17.28 -1.26 16.71
C ASP A 133 15.78 -1.45 16.39
N ALA A 134 14.98 -0.41 16.54
CA ALA A 134 13.58 -0.45 16.18
C ALA A 134 13.36 -0.67 14.68
N SER A 135 14.31 -0.32 13.82
CA SER A 135 14.25 -0.57 12.37
C SER A 135 14.26 -2.06 12.00
N ALA A 136 14.59 -2.94 12.94
CA ALA A 136 14.52 -4.39 12.76
C ALA A 136 13.10 -4.98 12.92
N TYR A 137 12.13 -4.18 13.37
CA TYR A 137 10.74 -4.61 13.54
C TYR A 137 9.89 -4.22 12.32
N PRO A 138 9.48 -5.17 11.45
CA PRO A 138 8.78 -4.87 10.20
C PRO A 138 7.49 -4.07 10.36
N HIS A 139 6.79 -4.24 11.50
CA HIS A 139 5.55 -3.53 11.81
C HIS A 139 5.71 -2.48 12.91
N GLY A 140 6.94 -2.15 13.25
CA GLY A 140 7.27 -1.14 14.24
C GLY A 140 7.14 -1.63 15.68
N THR A 141 7.31 -0.68 16.60
CA THR A 141 7.21 -0.87 18.04
C THR A 141 6.59 0.34 18.70
N ASN A 142 5.91 0.12 19.85
CA ASN A 142 5.35 1.19 20.67
C ASN A 142 6.40 1.83 21.60
N ALA A 143 7.61 1.29 21.68
CA ALA A 143 8.68 1.86 22.49
C ALA A 143 9.05 3.26 21.99
N LYS A 144 9.24 4.19 22.92
CA LYS A 144 9.66 5.56 22.59
C LYS A 144 11.06 5.55 21.99
N GLN A 145 11.20 6.19 20.86
CA GLN A 145 12.46 6.34 20.13
C GLN A 145 12.77 7.83 19.98
N VAL A 146 14.04 8.18 20.03
CA VAL A 146 14.51 9.57 19.96
C VAL A 146 15.74 9.63 19.08
N ILE A 147 15.78 10.59 18.16
CA ILE A 147 16.93 10.86 17.28
C ILE A 147 18.12 11.38 18.12
N ARG A 148 19.28 10.80 17.89
CA ARG A 148 20.59 11.23 18.39
C ARG A 148 21.61 11.29 17.25
N ASN A 149 22.72 11.97 17.46
CA ASN A 149 23.83 11.90 16.50
C ASN A 149 24.26 10.44 16.29
N GLY A 150 24.35 10.01 15.04
CA GLY A 150 24.63 8.62 14.64
C GLY A 150 23.39 7.71 14.58
N SER A 151 22.19 8.20 14.88
CA SER A 151 20.98 7.37 14.77
C SER A 151 20.68 6.98 13.33
N VAL A 152 20.46 5.70 13.10
CA VAL A 152 19.80 5.20 11.88
C VAL A 152 18.33 5.61 11.92
N VAL A 153 17.84 6.26 10.89
CA VAL A 153 16.45 6.69 10.73
C VAL A 153 15.89 6.02 9.50
N LEU A 154 15.01 5.06 9.71
CA LEU A 154 14.24 4.41 8.66
C LEU A 154 12.83 5.02 8.66
N LEU A 155 12.42 5.50 7.51
CA LEU A 155 11.06 5.95 7.28
C LEU A 155 10.46 5.12 6.15
N ASP A 156 9.27 4.59 6.38
CA ASP A 156 8.43 3.94 5.39
C ASP A 156 7.12 4.70 5.31
N SER A 157 6.78 5.22 4.14
CA SER A 157 5.70 6.21 4.05
C SER A 157 5.07 6.27 2.67
N GLY A 158 3.80 6.64 2.66
CA GLY A 158 3.05 6.81 1.45
C GLY A 158 1.79 7.65 1.63
N CYS A 159 1.18 7.95 0.50
CA CYS A 159 -0.11 8.65 0.43
C CYS A 159 -0.91 8.18 -0.78
N SER A 160 -2.12 8.69 -0.91
CA SER A 160 -2.99 8.45 -2.06
C SER A 160 -3.20 9.73 -2.87
N VAL A 161 -3.18 9.60 -4.20
CA VAL A 161 -3.63 10.65 -5.14
C VAL A 161 -4.70 10.04 -6.03
N HIS A 162 -5.94 10.52 -5.92
CA HIS A 162 -7.11 9.97 -6.62
C HIS A 162 -7.25 8.45 -6.50
N GLY A 163 -6.95 7.89 -5.32
CA GLY A 163 -7.06 6.45 -5.04
C GLY A 163 -5.82 5.62 -5.41
N TYR A 164 -4.82 6.19 -6.10
CA TYR A 164 -3.55 5.52 -6.40
C TYR A 164 -2.52 5.81 -5.33
N GLN A 165 -1.83 4.75 -4.90
CA GLN A 165 -0.97 4.75 -3.72
C GLN A 165 0.50 4.96 -4.10
N SER A 166 1.24 5.64 -3.23
CA SER A 166 2.69 5.53 -3.12
C SER A 166 3.07 4.72 -1.88
N ASP A 167 4.23 4.10 -1.95
CA ASP A 167 4.81 3.31 -0.86
C ASP A 167 6.33 3.33 -1.05
N ILE A 168 7.03 4.10 -0.22
CA ILE A 168 8.46 4.37 -0.40
C ILE A 168 9.16 4.33 0.94
N SER A 169 10.13 3.43 1.09
CA SER A 169 11.04 3.42 2.24
C SER A 169 12.31 4.19 1.95
N ARG A 170 12.82 4.92 2.94
CA ARG A 170 14.12 5.59 2.91
C ARG A 170 14.82 5.45 4.25
N THR A 171 16.13 5.21 4.20
CA THR A 171 16.97 5.10 5.38
C THR A 171 18.16 6.06 5.26
N LEU A 172 18.40 6.80 6.33
CA LEU A 172 19.56 7.67 6.48
C LEU A 172 20.17 7.51 7.88
N VAL A 173 21.37 8.07 8.08
CA VAL A 173 21.92 8.26 9.42
C VAL A 173 21.89 9.75 9.75
N PHE A 174 21.33 10.10 10.91
CA PHE A 174 21.34 11.48 11.41
C PHE A 174 22.72 11.80 11.99
N GLY A 175 23.39 12.79 11.42
CA GLY A 175 24.75 13.17 11.80
C GLY A 175 25.81 12.26 11.17
N LYS A 176 26.81 11.81 11.96
CA LYS A 176 27.94 11.02 11.46
C LYS A 176 27.64 9.52 11.51
N PRO A 177 27.64 8.82 10.36
CA PRO A 177 27.47 7.36 10.35
C PRO A 177 28.67 6.63 10.96
N SER A 178 28.43 5.43 11.50
CA SER A 178 29.50 4.48 11.80
C SER A 178 29.90 3.74 10.53
N SER A 179 31.13 3.19 10.50
CA SER A 179 31.59 2.35 9.38
C SER A 179 30.64 1.17 9.13
N LYS A 180 30.15 0.53 10.20
CA LYS A 180 29.16 -0.55 10.08
C LYS A 180 27.87 -0.09 9.43
N SER A 181 27.36 1.09 9.77
CA SER A 181 26.14 1.63 9.17
C SER A 181 26.34 1.93 7.68
N GLU A 182 27.50 2.45 7.30
CA GLU A 182 27.87 2.68 5.91
C GLU A 182 27.97 1.39 5.11
N ASP A 183 28.64 0.37 5.67
CA ASP A 183 28.79 -0.95 5.04
C ASP A 183 27.45 -1.62 4.81
N VAL A 184 26.57 -1.64 5.82
CA VAL A 184 25.22 -2.22 5.71
C VAL A 184 24.39 -1.45 4.67
N TRP A 185 24.43 -0.13 4.72
CA TRP A 185 23.68 0.71 3.77
C TRP A 185 24.14 0.48 2.33
N ASN A 186 25.46 0.40 2.09
CA ASN A 186 26.01 0.12 0.76
C ASN A 186 25.64 -1.29 0.29
N THR A 187 25.67 -2.29 1.19
CA THR A 187 25.26 -3.67 0.88
C THR A 187 23.78 -3.73 0.48
N VAL A 188 22.90 -3.06 1.24
CA VAL A 188 21.47 -3.01 0.91
C VAL A 188 21.22 -2.30 -0.42
N ARG A 189 21.92 -1.18 -0.67
CA ARG A 189 21.82 -0.45 -1.94
C ARG A 189 22.25 -1.31 -3.13
N GLU A 190 23.35 -2.07 -3.00
CA GLU A 190 23.76 -2.99 -4.06
C GLU A 190 22.78 -4.15 -4.22
N GLY A 191 22.19 -4.65 -3.13
CA GLY A 191 21.09 -5.62 -3.18
C GLY A 191 19.89 -5.13 -3.99
N GLN A 192 19.56 -3.84 -3.92
CA GLN A 192 18.52 -3.24 -4.78
C GLN A 192 18.91 -3.27 -6.26
N ASN A 193 20.19 -2.99 -6.60
CA ASN A 193 20.68 -3.09 -7.98
C ASN A 193 20.58 -4.53 -8.50
N VAL A 194 20.95 -5.51 -7.68
CA VAL A 194 20.82 -6.95 -7.98
C VAL A 194 19.35 -7.32 -8.21
N ALA A 195 18.44 -6.86 -7.33
CA ALA A 195 17.00 -7.06 -7.49
C ALA A 195 16.48 -6.51 -8.81
N PHE A 196 16.85 -5.28 -9.13
CA PHE A 196 16.41 -4.60 -10.35
C PHE A 196 16.93 -5.29 -11.62
N ALA A 197 18.18 -5.76 -11.61
CA ALA A 197 18.75 -6.51 -12.71
C ALA A 197 18.07 -7.89 -12.90
N ALA A 198 17.65 -8.53 -11.79
CA ALA A 198 16.96 -9.83 -11.83
C ALA A 198 15.48 -9.71 -12.25
N ALA A 199 14.87 -8.54 -12.10
CA ALA A 199 13.46 -8.26 -12.45
C ALA A 199 13.28 -8.16 -13.97
N GLN A 200 13.14 -9.30 -14.63
CA GLN A 200 13.01 -9.39 -16.10
C GLN A 200 11.63 -9.91 -16.50
N LEU A 201 11.11 -9.40 -17.62
CA LEU A 201 9.86 -9.87 -18.21
C LEU A 201 9.89 -11.39 -18.47
N GLY A 202 8.80 -12.07 -18.13
CA GLY A 202 8.65 -13.51 -18.32
C GLY A 202 9.40 -14.38 -17.30
N LYS A 203 10.08 -13.80 -16.33
CA LYS A 203 10.70 -14.53 -15.22
C LYS A 203 9.79 -14.57 -14.00
N PRO A 204 9.78 -15.67 -13.22
CA PRO A 204 9.06 -15.72 -11.97
C PRO A 204 9.57 -14.64 -11.00
N ALA A 205 8.64 -13.91 -10.33
CA ALA A 205 8.97 -12.84 -9.39
C ALA A 205 9.88 -13.32 -8.23
N GLY A 206 9.73 -14.58 -7.77
CA GLY A 206 10.59 -15.16 -6.73
C GLY A 206 12.08 -15.19 -7.09
N LYS A 207 12.43 -15.13 -8.39
CA LYS A 207 13.85 -15.07 -8.81
C LYS A 207 14.52 -13.76 -8.43
N VAL A 208 13.77 -12.69 -8.21
CA VAL A 208 14.28 -11.42 -7.71
C VAL A 208 14.73 -11.59 -6.26
N ASP A 209 13.91 -12.22 -5.42
CA ASP A 209 14.24 -12.51 -4.02
C ASP A 209 15.43 -13.49 -3.92
N ASP A 210 15.43 -14.56 -4.70
CA ASP A 210 16.53 -15.54 -4.76
C ASP A 210 17.88 -14.83 -5.05
N ALA A 211 17.91 -13.92 -6.02
CA ALA A 211 19.11 -13.19 -6.41
C ALA A 211 19.64 -12.31 -5.27
N VAL A 212 18.76 -11.59 -4.59
CA VAL A 212 19.12 -10.71 -3.47
C VAL A 212 19.63 -11.53 -2.29
N ARG A 213 18.95 -12.62 -1.92
CA ARG A 213 19.41 -13.52 -0.84
C ARG A 213 20.78 -14.12 -1.13
N THR A 214 21.00 -14.55 -2.37
CA THR A 214 22.31 -15.08 -2.80
C THR A 214 23.39 -14.01 -2.65
N TYR A 215 23.11 -12.78 -3.06
CA TYR A 215 24.04 -11.67 -2.91
C TYR A 215 24.35 -11.40 -1.43
N TYR A 216 23.34 -11.28 -0.56
CA TYR A 216 23.56 -11.02 0.87
C TYR A 216 24.34 -12.16 1.54
N ALA A 217 24.03 -13.42 1.25
CA ALA A 217 24.80 -14.55 1.76
C ALA A 217 26.28 -14.48 1.35
N SER A 218 26.60 -14.00 0.13
CA SER A 218 27.98 -13.81 -0.35
C SER A 218 28.73 -12.69 0.36
N THR A 219 28.02 -11.73 0.98
CA THR A 219 28.57 -10.59 1.73
C THR A 219 28.58 -10.83 3.24
N GLY A 220 28.13 -11.99 3.71
CA GLY A 220 28.15 -12.37 5.13
C GLY A 220 26.89 -11.94 5.91
N TYR A 221 25.78 -11.63 5.20
CA TYR A 221 24.48 -11.28 5.77
C TYR A 221 23.40 -12.33 5.48
#